data_60607847cf18222cc21af3c28ad1b074
#
_entry.id   60607847cf18222cc21af3c28ad1b074
#
_cell.length_a   1.000
_cell.length_b   1.000
_cell.length_c   1.000
_cell.angle_alpha   90.00
_cell.angle_beta   90.00
_cell.angle_gamma   90.00
#
_symmetry.space_group_name_H-M   'P 1'
#
loop_
_entity.id
_entity.type
_entity.pdbx_description
1 polymer ?
#
loop_
_entity_poly.entity_id
_entity_poly.type
_entity_poly.pdbx_seq_one_letter_code
_entity_poly.pdbx_strand_id
1 'polypeptide(L)'
;MPAVERWPGEIRVTKGEAWGQAEEWVAAWNAHDLELILAHYEEDVELTSPVAGRLLGTADGKVIGKAALRAYFQRGLEAYPELHFRLEEVFVGLNSLVLLYANQNGTHTAEFMELSADGKVVRVVAHYGA
;
A
#
# COMPACT_ATOMS: atom_id res chain seq x y z
N MET A 1 -28.83 -4.64 -5.45
CA MET A 1 -28.81 -3.85 -5.04
C MET A 1 -28.11 -3.11 -5.54
N PRO A 2 -28.39 -2.44 -5.72
CA PRO A 2 -27.71 -1.72 -6.30
C PRO A 2 -26.60 -1.71 -5.68
N ALA A 3 -26.11 -2.12 -6.16
CA ALA A 3 -25.01 -2.08 -5.75
C ALA A 3 -24.70 -0.97 -5.01
N VAL A 4 -24.83 -1.11 -3.90
CA VAL A 4 -24.37 -0.17 -3.06
C VAL A 4 -22.91 -0.34 -3.02
N GLU A 5 -22.20 0.55 -3.59
CA GLU A 5 -20.75 0.50 -3.58
C GLU A 5 -20.18 1.22 -2.39
N ARG A 6 -20.97 1.92 -1.63
CA ARG A 6 -20.51 2.66 -0.46
C ARG A 6 -21.24 2.15 0.76
N TRP A 7 -20.46 1.79 1.79
CA TRP A 7 -21.03 1.28 3.03
C TRP A 7 -21.52 2.43 3.90
N PRO A 8 -22.66 2.29 4.56
CA PRO A 8 -23.19 3.36 5.41
C PRO A 8 -22.24 3.69 6.55
N GLY A 9 -22.03 4.97 6.77
CA GLY A 9 -21.32 5.47 7.93
C GLY A 9 -19.82 5.40 7.80
N GLU A 10 -19.26 4.23 7.95
CA GLU A 10 -17.83 4.07 8.10
C GLU A 10 -17.05 4.21 6.84
N ILE A 11 -17.49 3.57 5.78
CA ILE A 11 -16.66 3.49 4.62
C ILE A 11 -16.73 4.75 3.83
N ARG A 12 -15.64 5.18 3.28
CA ARG A 12 -15.53 6.39 2.48
C ARG A 12 -15.22 6.11 1.03
N VAL A 13 -14.95 4.84 0.68
CA VAL A 13 -14.41 4.50 -0.63
C VAL A 13 -15.34 3.50 -1.30
N THR A 14 -15.79 3.80 -2.52
CA THR A 14 -16.53 2.85 -3.34
C THR A 14 -15.55 1.87 -3.99
N LYS A 15 -16.07 0.80 -4.60
CA LYS A 15 -15.23 -0.13 -5.34
C LYS A 15 -14.46 0.56 -6.45
N GLY A 16 -15.13 1.44 -7.20
CA GLY A 16 -14.47 2.17 -8.29
C GLY A 16 -13.39 3.10 -7.78
N GLU A 17 -13.66 3.78 -6.67
CA GLU A 17 -12.65 4.65 -6.04
C GLU A 17 -11.46 3.83 -5.53
N ALA A 18 -11.72 2.66 -4.97
CA ALA A 18 -10.66 1.77 -4.48
C ALA A 18 -9.76 1.31 -5.62
N TRP A 19 -10.34 0.90 -6.75
CA TRP A 19 -9.56 0.51 -7.92
C TRP A 19 -8.73 1.68 -8.45
N GLY A 20 -9.33 2.88 -8.54
CA GLY A 20 -8.61 4.06 -8.99
C GLY A 20 -7.45 4.40 -8.07
N GLN A 21 -7.68 4.34 -6.75
CA GLN A 21 -6.64 4.61 -5.78
C GLN A 21 -5.52 3.58 -5.86
N ALA A 22 -5.87 2.31 -6.03
CA ALA A 22 -4.88 1.24 -6.17
C ALA A 22 -4.06 1.41 -7.45
N GLU A 23 -4.71 1.79 -8.56
CA GLU A 23 -4.00 2.03 -9.81
C GLU A 23 -3.04 3.20 -9.70
N GLU A 24 -3.44 4.27 -9.01
CA GLU A 24 -2.56 5.42 -8.79
C GLU A 24 -1.36 5.02 -7.93
N TRP A 25 -1.61 4.21 -6.90
CA TRP A 25 -0.55 3.72 -6.02
C TRP A 25 0.46 2.88 -6.81
N VAL A 26 -0.03 1.94 -7.63
CA VAL A 26 0.83 1.12 -8.47
C VAL A 26 1.60 1.98 -9.48
N ALA A 27 0.93 2.95 -10.09
CA ALA A 27 1.58 3.83 -11.07
C ALA A 27 2.70 4.64 -10.42
N ALA A 28 2.48 5.12 -9.19
CA ALA A 28 3.50 5.88 -8.45
C ALA A 28 4.73 5.02 -8.19
N TRP A 29 4.53 3.76 -7.76
CA TRP A 29 5.63 2.83 -7.55
C TRP A 29 6.36 2.53 -8.86
N ASN A 30 5.62 2.30 -9.93
CA ASN A 30 6.20 1.97 -11.23
C ASN A 30 6.97 3.15 -11.84
N ALA A 31 6.59 4.37 -11.49
CA ALA A 31 7.33 5.56 -11.87
C ALA A 31 8.55 5.78 -11.00
N HIS A 32 8.71 5.01 -9.92
CA HIS A 32 9.76 5.19 -8.92
C HIS A 32 9.77 6.63 -8.36
N ASP A 33 8.56 7.21 -8.22
CA ASP A 33 8.40 8.59 -7.78
C ASP A 33 8.05 8.59 -6.29
N LEU A 34 9.05 8.81 -5.46
CA LEU A 34 8.91 8.72 -4.01
C LEU A 34 7.84 9.68 -3.46
N GLU A 35 7.77 10.89 -4.00
CA GLU A 35 6.79 11.87 -3.50
C GLU A 35 5.35 11.45 -3.86
N LEU A 36 5.13 10.94 -5.05
CA LEU A 36 3.82 10.44 -5.43
C LEU A 36 3.41 9.23 -4.59
N ILE A 37 4.37 8.34 -4.28
CA ILE A 37 4.10 7.19 -3.41
C ILE A 37 3.67 7.70 -2.03
N LEU A 38 4.46 8.60 -1.44
CA LEU A 38 4.21 9.07 -0.08
C LEU A 38 2.94 9.90 0.05
N ALA A 39 2.46 10.47 -1.05
CA ALA A 39 1.22 11.24 -1.03
C ALA A 39 -0.01 10.39 -0.63
N HIS A 40 0.10 9.06 -0.73
CA HIS A 40 -1.00 8.16 -0.37
C HIS A 40 -1.06 7.87 1.14
N TYR A 41 -0.11 8.36 1.94
CA TYR A 41 0.05 7.96 3.35
C TYR A 41 -0.14 9.13 4.29
N GLU A 42 -0.70 8.85 5.47
CA GLU A 42 -0.81 9.85 6.54
C GLU A 42 0.52 10.02 7.25
N GLU A 43 0.66 11.16 7.96
CA GLU A 43 1.89 11.46 8.67
C GLU A 43 2.21 10.44 9.77
N ASP A 44 1.18 9.89 10.41
CA ASP A 44 1.34 8.93 11.50
C ASP A 44 1.19 7.48 11.04
N VAL A 45 1.43 7.21 9.77
CA VAL A 45 1.30 5.88 9.20
C VAL A 45 2.18 4.85 9.91
N GLU A 46 1.69 3.62 10.02
CA GLU A 46 2.46 2.49 10.51
C GLU A 46 2.46 1.39 9.45
N LEU A 47 3.65 0.96 9.06
CA LEU A 47 3.82 -0.13 8.11
C LEU A 47 4.46 -1.33 8.79
N THR A 48 3.99 -2.53 8.47
CA THR A 48 4.61 -3.78 8.90
C THR A 48 4.89 -4.64 7.67
N SER A 49 6.14 -5.07 7.52
CA SER A 49 6.54 -5.85 6.35
C SER A 49 7.77 -6.69 6.65
N PRO A 50 7.78 -7.97 6.21
CA PRO A 50 8.99 -8.78 6.31
C PRO A 50 10.18 -8.17 5.57
N VAL A 51 9.93 -7.49 4.45
CA VAL A 51 11.00 -6.83 3.69
C VAL A 51 11.59 -5.67 4.50
N ALA A 52 10.73 -4.91 5.20
CA ALA A 52 11.23 -3.85 6.07
C ALA A 52 12.11 -4.44 7.18
N GLY A 53 11.70 -5.58 7.74
CA GLY A 53 12.51 -6.27 8.75
C GLY A 53 13.89 -6.61 8.22
N ARG A 54 13.97 -7.14 6.99
CA ARG A 54 15.26 -7.50 6.40
C ARG A 54 16.11 -6.28 6.06
N LEU A 55 15.52 -5.27 5.42
CA LEU A 55 16.29 -4.10 4.97
C LEU A 55 16.74 -3.22 6.13
N LEU A 56 15.96 -3.16 7.19
CA LEU A 56 16.27 -2.30 8.32
C LEU A 56 16.87 -3.06 9.50
N GLY A 57 16.90 -4.38 9.44
CA GLY A 57 17.46 -5.20 10.51
C GLY A 57 16.61 -5.21 11.77
N THR A 58 15.28 -5.06 11.64
CA THR A 58 14.40 -5.07 12.81
C THR A 58 13.61 -6.38 12.86
N ALA A 59 13.37 -6.87 14.07
CA ALA A 59 12.66 -8.14 14.26
C ALA A 59 11.17 -8.01 13.99
N ASP A 60 10.57 -6.83 14.26
CA ASP A 60 9.14 -6.64 14.13
C ASP A 60 8.71 -6.14 12.76
N GLY A 61 9.64 -5.77 11.89
CA GLY A 61 9.34 -5.30 10.54
C GLY A 61 8.52 -4.03 10.50
N LYS A 62 8.54 -3.21 11.56
CA LYS A 62 7.69 -2.02 11.63
C LYS A 62 8.43 -0.77 11.23
N VAL A 63 7.70 0.11 10.54
CA VAL A 63 8.17 1.44 10.18
C VAL A 63 7.07 2.40 10.62
N ILE A 64 7.39 3.33 11.50
CA ILE A 64 6.40 4.20 12.12
C ILE A 64 6.67 5.64 11.73
N GLY A 65 5.65 6.28 11.16
CA GLY A 65 5.70 7.67 10.74
C GLY A 65 6.18 7.84 9.31
N LYS A 66 5.73 8.93 8.70
CA LYS A 66 5.97 9.17 7.27
C LYS A 66 7.43 9.44 6.97
N ALA A 67 8.17 10.06 7.90
CA ALA A 67 9.59 10.32 7.69
C ALA A 67 10.38 9.01 7.65
N ALA A 68 10.08 8.06 8.56
CA ALA A 68 10.71 6.75 8.54
C ALA A 68 10.27 5.95 7.31
N LEU A 69 9.02 6.09 6.92
CA LEU A 69 8.50 5.43 5.72
C LEU A 69 9.21 5.93 4.47
N ARG A 70 9.47 7.23 4.38
CA ARG A 70 10.24 7.81 3.27
C ARG A 70 11.61 7.15 3.16
N ALA A 71 12.32 7.06 4.27
CA ALA A 71 13.65 6.46 4.28
C ALA A 71 13.60 4.99 3.84
N TYR A 72 12.61 4.26 4.32
CA TYR A 72 12.45 2.86 3.96
C TYR A 72 12.12 2.68 2.49
N PHE A 73 11.15 3.45 1.97
CA PHE A 73 10.76 3.36 0.56
C PHE A 73 11.90 3.75 -0.36
N GLN A 74 12.67 4.76 0.02
CA GLN A 74 13.84 5.17 -0.77
C GLN A 74 14.85 4.03 -0.85
N ARG A 75 15.13 3.36 0.28
CA ARG A 75 16.02 2.19 0.27
C ARG A 75 15.46 1.07 -0.59
N GLY A 76 14.15 0.87 -0.55
CA GLY A 76 13.50 -0.15 -1.39
C GLY A 76 13.67 0.13 -2.87
N LEU A 77 13.45 1.37 -3.28
CA LEU A 77 13.62 1.75 -4.68
C LEU A 77 15.07 1.62 -5.13
N GLU A 78 16.03 1.93 -4.25
CA GLU A 78 17.44 1.77 -4.56
C GLU A 78 17.85 0.29 -4.64
N ALA A 79 17.30 -0.52 -3.74
CA ALA A 79 17.63 -1.95 -3.70
C ALA A 79 17.00 -2.72 -4.86
N TYR A 80 15.89 -2.22 -5.41
CA TYR A 80 15.15 -2.91 -6.47
C TYR A 80 14.95 -1.96 -7.66
N PRO A 81 16.01 -1.64 -8.41
CA PRO A 81 15.90 -0.68 -9.51
C PRO A 81 14.98 -1.13 -10.63
N GLU A 82 14.69 -2.44 -10.72
CA GLU A 82 13.80 -2.97 -11.74
C GLU A 82 12.38 -3.19 -11.22
N LEU A 83 12.07 -2.65 -10.05
CA LEU A 83 10.75 -2.81 -9.45
C LEU A 83 9.65 -2.39 -10.43
N HIS A 84 8.69 -3.28 -10.61
CA HIS A 84 7.50 -3.03 -11.42
C HIS A 84 6.36 -3.90 -10.88
N PHE A 85 5.24 -3.27 -10.57
CA PHE A 85 4.06 -3.95 -10.03
C PHE A 85 2.98 -4.02 -11.09
N ARG A 86 2.26 -5.14 -11.09
CA ARG A 86 1.07 -5.31 -11.92
C ARG A 86 -0.10 -5.62 -10.99
N LEU A 87 -1.05 -4.69 -10.93
CA LEU A 87 -2.22 -4.85 -10.09
C LEU A 87 -3.12 -5.96 -10.63
N GLU A 88 -3.54 -6.87 -9.76
CA GLU A 88 -4.37 -8.00 -10.16
C GLU A 88 -5.76 -7.94 -9.56
N GLU A 89 -5.88 -7.53 -8.29
CA GLU A 89 -7.17 -7.52 -7.63
C GLU A 89 -7.20 -6.49 -6.52
N VAL A 90 -8.39 -5.98 -6.21
CA VAL A 90 -8.61 -5.07 -5.09
C VAL A 90 -9.84 -5.54 -4.33
N PHE A 91 -9.68 -5.72 -3.02
CA PHE A 91 -10.77 -6.11 -2.13
C PHE A 91 -11.07 -4.94 -1.20
N VAL A 92 -12.35 -4.66 -0.94
CA VAL A 92 -12.78 -3.48 -0.19
C VAL A 92 -13.44 -3.90 1.12
N GLY A 93 -12.96 -3.33 2.23
CA GLY A 93 -13.56 -3.50 3.55
C GLY A 93 -14.32 -2.25 3.98
N LEU A 94 -14.57 -2.10 5.28
CA LEU A 94 -15.31 -0.94 5.79
C LEU A 94 -14.51 0.35 5.65
N ASN A 95 -13.28 0.35 6.12
CA ASN A 95 -12.38 1.49 6.01
C ASN A 95 -11.00 1.02 5.59
N SER A 96 -10.94 -0.06 4.81
CA SER A 96 -9.69 -0.66 4.42
C SER A 96 -9.84 -1.31 3.06
N LEU A 97 -8.72 -1.60 2.45
CA LEU A 97 -8.71 -2.36 1.21
C LEU A 97 -7.50 -3.29 1.21
N VAL A 98 -7.55 -4.31 0.36
CA VAL A 98 -6.43 -5.21 0.15
C VAL A 98 -6.11 -5.19 -1.34
N LEU A 99 -4.84 -4.90 -1.65
CA LEU A 99 -4.36 -4.94 -3.02
C LEU A 99 -3.60 -6.24 -3.24
N LEU A 100 -3.90 -6.93 -4.33
CA LEU A 100 -3.13 -8.09 -4.77
C LEU A 100 -2.39 -7.69 -6.03
N TYR A 101 -1.07 -7.83 -6.03
CA TYR A 101 -0.27 -7.49 -7.20
C TYR A 101 0.91 -8.45 -7.33
N ALA A 102 1.47 -8.50 -8.54
CA ALA A 102 2.67 -9.25 -8.82
C ALA A 102 3.82 -8.28 -9.08
N ASN A 103 5.01 -8.64 -8.62
CA ASN A 103 6.19 -7.82 -8.89
C ASN A 103 6.86 -8.27 -10.21
N GLN A 104 8.00 -7.66 -10.54
CA GLN A 104 8.71 -7.93 -11.78
C GLN A 104 9.19 -9.37 -11.91
N ASN A 105 9.29 -10.09 -10.79
CA ASN A 105 9.69 -11.51 -10.78
C ASN A 105 8.49 -12.45 -10.75
N GLY A 106 7.27 -11.91 -10.78
CA GLY A 106 6.07 -12.72 -10.71
C GLY A 106 5.67 -13.14 -9.31
N THR A 107 6.37 -12.65 -8.28
CA THR A 107 5.99 -12.93 -6.89
C THR A 107 4.78 -12.09 -6.51
N HIS A 108 3.82 -12.72 -5.84
CA HIS A 108 2.59 -12.04 -5.44
C HIS A 108 2.72 -11.42 -4.06
N THR A 109 2.11 -10.26 -3.91
CA THR A 109 2.01 -9.55 -2.64
C THR A 109 0.56 -9.14 -2.41
N ALA A 110 0.08 -9.32 -1.19
CA ALA A 110 -1.21 -8.79 -0.77
C ALA A 110 -0.94 -7.76 0.31
N GLU A 111 -1.39 -6.52 0.09
CA GLU A 111 -1.20 -5.44 1.07
C GLU A 111 -2.52 -5.01 1.63
N PHE A 112 -2.65 -5.14 2.94
CA PHE A 112 -3.77 -4.61 3.67
C PHE A 112 -3.49 -3.13 3.96
N MET A 113 -4.43 -2.26 3.62
CA MET A 113 -4.30 -0.82 3.85
C MET A 113 -5.54 -0.31 4.57
N GLU A 114 -5.35 0.23 5.74
CA GLU A 114 -6.40 0.88 6.51
C GLU A 114 -6.37 2.37 6.17
N LEU A 115 -7.54 2.95 5.91
CA LEU A 115 -7.65 4.32 5.41
C LEU A 115 -8.22 5.25 6.46
N SER A 116 -7.72 6.49 6.46
CA SER A 116 -8.27 7.57 7.26
C SER A 116 -9.53 8.11 6.59
N ALA A 117 -10.21 9.03 7.26
CA ALA A 117 -11.37 9.70 6.69
C ALA A 117 -11.03 10.46 5.40
N ASP A 118 -9.78 10.85 5.25
CA ASP A 118 -9.31 11.54 4.04
C ASP A 118 -8.94 10.57 2.92
N GLY A 119 -9.08 9.27 3.14
CA GLY A 119 -8.73 8.27 2.13
C GLY A 119 -7.25 7.97 2.03
N LYS A 120 -6.45 8.41 3.00
CA LYS A 120 -5.02 8.11 3.02
C LYS A 120 -4.72 6.95 3.95
N VAL A 121 -3.62 6.26 3.68
CA VAL A 121 -3.26 5.06 4.42
C VAL A 121 -2.69 5.42 5.78
N VAL A 122 -3.31 4.88 6.86
CA VAL A 122 -2.82 5.06 8.21
C VAL A 122 -2.11 3.81 8.72
N ARG A 123 -2.42 2.65 8.17
CA ARG A 123 -1.74 1.41 8.55
C ARG A 123 -1.69 0.50 7.35
N VAL A 124 -0.53 -0.09 7.11
CA VAL A 124 -0.35 -1.03 6.02
C VAL A 124 0.39 -2.26 6.53
N VAL A 125 -0.08 -3.43 6.13
CA VAL A 125 0.55 -4.69 6.48
C VAL A 125 0.78 -5.47 5.18
N ALA A 126 2.03 -5.71 4.85
CA ALA A 126 2.38 -6.38 3.61
C ALA A 126 2.52 -7.89 3.84
N HIS A 127 1.97 -8.66 2.90
CA HIS A 127 2.01 -10.11 2.93
C HIS A 127 2.56 -10.60 1.60
N TYR A 128 3.53 -11.48 1.63
CA TYR A 128 4.17 -11.97 0.42
C TYR A 128 3.80 -13.43 0.20
N GLY A 129 3.62 -13.79 -1.08
CA GLY A 129 3.34 -15.16 -1.43
C GLY A 129 4.49 -16.08 -1.03
N ALA A 130 4.13 -17.26 -0.56
CA ALA A 130 5.10 -18.24 -0.10
C ALA A 130 5.69 -19.03 -1.27
#